data_7897d278e9ce72ad19d75bf9b3205db8
#
_entry.id   7897d278e9ce72ad19d75bf9b3205db8
#
_cell.length_a   1.000
_cell.length_b   1.000
_cell.length_c   1.000
_cell.angle_alpha   90.00
_cell.angle_beta   90.00
_cell.angle_gamma   90.00
#
_symmetry.space_group_name_H-M   'P 1'
#
loop_
_entity.id
_entity.type
_entity.pdbx_description
1 polymer ?
#
loop_
_entity_poly.entity_id
_entity_poly.type
_entity_poly.pdbx_seq_one_letter_code
_entity_poly.pdbx_strand_id
1 'polypeptide(L)'
;MTTAVGLSPLRALAQKPSPTPTPSATPGPVTSTLAAYMSAARTRALPDEVIEQAKFHLLDTMAAMISGSELPPGQAAQRHIREHSGNGPATVVGTAFTAPPIDAALANGMMAHADETDDSHNESRSHPGCAVVPAALATGEISGIDGPGLLRSVTLGYDIGTRVVLAMGGAAFSYESSLSTHSIAGTFGAAAAASCAVGLDIRQMRWVLDYTAQQSSGFTAWRRDTDHIEKAFVFAGMTARNGVTAALLVQSGWNGVDDIFSGPDNFFGAYAPKAQPEKLIEKLGERYEITQTDIKKWTVGSPIQGPLDAIEAIRSKKPFDADQVKKVTVRLAPSVANVVDNRDIPDICLQYMVAVMLIDKTVSFQAAHDKARMQDAAVLKQRAKVNLVRDDELAKLLPARETVVEIELNDGTHLSERVSAVRGTPRNPMNRDEVIGKARDLIVPVLGRDTATRLTDTIFDIESLTDIRILRRLVQRG
;
A
#
# COMPACT_ATOMS: atom_id res chain seq x y z
N MET A 1 -70.35 22.21 -6.69
CA MET A 1 -69.35 22.27 -7.78
C MET A 1 -68.25 21.31 -7.47
N THR A 2 -68.33 20.13 -8.03
CA THR A 2 -67.40 19.01 -7.84
C THR A 2 -66.48 18.93 -9.04
N THR A 3 -65.20 19.29 -8.86
CA THR A 3 -64.18 19.20 -9.93
C THR A 3 -63.58 17.78 -9.95
N ALA A 4 -63.87 17.10 -11.04
CA ALA A 4 -63.27 15.78 -11.35
C ALA A 4 -61.81 15.97 -11.83
N VAL A 5 -60.86 15.35 -11.16
CA VAL A 5 -59.47 15.27 -11.56
C VAL A 5 -59.35 14.07 -12.51
N GLY A 6 -59.07 14.35 -13.78
CA GLY A 6 -58.85 13.30 -14.79
C GLY A 6 -57.50 12.65 -14.63
N LEU A 7 -57.46 11.34 -14.38
CA LEU A 7 -56.28 10.48 -14.45
C LEU A 7 -55.94 10.18 -15.91
N SER A 8 -54.82 10.70 -16.40
CA SER A 8 -54.25 10.29 -17.71
C SER A 8 -53.70 8.90 -17.63
N PRO A 9 -53.93 8.03 -18.65
CA PRO A 9 -53.37 6.67 -18.64
C PRO A 9 -51.86 6.69 -18.83
N LEU A 10 -51.13 6.03 -17.92
CA LEU A 10 -49.73 5.73 -18.05
C LEU A 10 -49.54 4.88 -19.33
N ARG A 11 -48.84 5.44 -20.34
CA ARG A 11 -48.35 4.69 -21.48
C ARG A 11 -47.37 3.62 -21.00
N ALA A 12 -47.73 2.36 -21.11
CA ALA A 12 -46.81 1.25 -20.97
C ALA A 12 -45.67 1.39 -22.00
N LEU A 13 -44.49 1.71 -21.54
CA LEU A 13 -43.29 1.62 -22.35
C LEU A 13 -43.08 0.12 -22.68
N ALA A 14 -43.27 -0.24 -23.95
CA ALA A 14 -42.97 -1.60 -24.44
C ALA A 14 -41.49 -1.88 -24.12
N GLN A 15 -41.23 -2.81 -23.21
CA GLN A 15 -39.89 -3.35 -22.99
C GLN A 15 -39.35 -3.91 -24.31
N LYS A 16 -38.23 -3.36 -24.78
CA LYS A 16 -37.46 -4.00 -25.84
C LYS A 16 -37.15 -5.44 -25.41
N PRO A 17 -37.29 -6.44 -26.29
CA PRO A 17 -36.92 -7.80 -25.96
C PRO A 17 -35.44 -7.79 -25.51
N SER A 18 -35.16 -8.40 -24.36
CA SER A 18 -33.80 -8.60 -23.91
C SER A 18 -33.03 -9.35 -25.00
N PRO A 19 -31.81 -8.89 -25.35
CA PRO A 19 -31.00 -9.61 -26.32
C PRO A 19 -30.80 -11.03 -25.82
N THR A 20 -30.95 -12.00 -26.69
CA THR A 20 -30.64 -13.41 -26.42
C THR A 20 -29.21 -13.47 -25.89
N PRO A 21 -28.93 -14.20 -24.80
CA PRO A 21 -27.58 -14.32 -24.31
C PRO A 21 -26.67 -14.82 -25.44
N THR A 22 -25.74 -13.98 -25.88
CA THR A 22 -24.69 -14.42 -26.81
C THR A 22 -23.86 -15.46 -26.05
N PRO A 23 -23.54 -16.63 -26.68
CA PRO A 23 -22.64 -17.60 -26.06
C PRO A 23 -21.39 -16.84 -25.53
N SER A 24 -20.97 -17.17 -24.30
CA SER A 24 -19.76 -16.57 -23.67
C SER A 24 -18.62 -16.59 -24.70
N ALA A 25 -18.23 -15.42 -25.17
CA ALA A 25 -17.11 -15.30 -26.09
C ALA A 25 -15.86 -15.90 -25.40
N THR A 26 -15.07 -16.65 -26.16
CA THR A 26 -13.80 -17.18 -25.63
C THR A 26 -12.99 -16.00 -25.11
N PRO A 27 -12.50 -16.05 -23.85
CA PRO A 27 -11.72 -14.94 -23.30
C PRO A 27 -10.50 -14.64 -24.15
N GLY A 28 -10.16 -13.36 -24.29
CA GLY A 28 -8.96 -12.93 -25.00
C GLY A 28 -7.67 -13.52 -24.38
N PRO A 29 -6.56 -13.49 -25.12
CA PRO A 29 -5.32 -14.13 -24.69
C PRO A 29 -4.76 -13.52 -23.39
N VAL A 30 -4.94 -12.23 -23.17
CA VAL A 30 -4.47 -11.56 -21.94
C VAL A 30 -5.21 -12.10 -20.72
N THR A 31 -6.54 -12.09 -20.73
CA THR A 31 -7.37 -12.60 -19.62
C THR A 31 -7.14 -14.08 -19.39
N SER A 32 -7.03 -14.88 -20.45
CA SER A 32 -6.78 -16.32 -20.35
C SER A 32 -5.43 -16.62 -19.68
N THR A 33 -4.35 -15.94 -20.12
CA THR A 33 -3.01 -16.11 -19.57
C THR A 33 -2.94 -15.65 -18.12
N LEU A 34 -3.54 -14.49 -17.81
CA LEU A 34 -3.56 -13.93 -16.46
C LEU A 34 -4.30 -14.85 -15.48
N ALA A 35 -5.50 -15.33 -15.85
CA ALA A 35 -6.29 -16.23 -15.01
C ALA A 35 -5.59 -17.58 -14.77
N ALA A 36 -4.91 -18.13 -15.78
CA ALA A 36 -4.10 -19.33 -15.62
C ALA A 36 -2.91 -19.10 -14.66
N TYR A 37 -2.23 -17.95 -14.78
CA TYR A 37 -1.15 -17.56 -13.87
C TYR A 37 -1.64 -17.44 -12.42
N MET A 38 -2.78 -16.74 -12.21
CA MET A 38 -3.39 -16.55 -10.89
C MET A 38 -3.77 -17.88 -10.24
N SER A 39 -4.46 -18.76 -10.98
CA SER A 39 -4.89 -20.06 -10.45
C SER A 39 -3.68 -20.97 -10.10
N ALA A 40 -2.64 -20.96 -10.93
CA ALA A 40 -1.43 -21.74 -10.69
C ALA A 40 -0.61 -21.24 -9.48
N ALA A 41 -0.79 -19.99 -9.06
CA ALA A 41 0.00 -19.38 -7.99
C ALA A 41 -0.10 -20.14 -6.67
N ARG A 42 -1.25 -20.77 -6.38
CA ARG A 42 -1.50 -21.52 -5.14
C ARG A 42 -0.44 -22.62 -4.89
N THR A 43 0.08 -23.23 -5.93
CA THR A 43 1.03 -24.34 -5.82
C THR A 43 2.39 -24.06 -6.46
N ARG A 44 2.55 -22.90 -7.09
CA ARG A 44 3.79 -22.53 -7.76
C ARG A 44 4.90 -22.34 -6.74
N ALA A 45 6.06 -22.96 -7.01
CA ALA A 45 7.28 -22.64 -6.28
C ALA A 45 7.73 -21.20 -6.60
N LEU A 46 8.10 -20.47 -5.57
CA LEU A 46 8.66 -19.13 -5.70
C LEU A 46 10.19 -19.22 -5.66
N PRO A 47 10.93 -18.39 -6.41
CA PRO A 47 12.36 -18.25 -6.26
C PRO A 47 12.76 -17.79 -4.83
N ASP A 48 13.93 -18.20 -4.34
CA ASP A 48 14.39 -17.88 -2.99
C ASP A 48 14.44 -16.35 -2.72
N GLU A 49 14.88 -15.56 -3.71
CA GLU A 49 14.89 -14.11 -3.63
C GLU A 49 13.47 -13.54 -3.44
N VAL A 50 12.48 -14.11 -4.14
CA VAL A 50 11.08 -13.67 -4.03
C VAL A 50 10.51 -14.05 -2.66
N ILE A 51 10.84 -15.23 -2.15
CA ILE A 51 10.47 -15.68 -0.80
C ILE A 51 11.00 -14.70 0.25
N GLU A 52 12.29 -14.36 0.17
CA GLU A 52 12.91 -13.43 1.13
C GLU A 52 12.26 -12.03 1.05
N GLN A 53 12.03 -11.49 -0.14
CA GLN A 53 11.32 -10.21 -0.31
C GLN A 53 9.88 -10.29 0.21
N ALA A 54 9.18 -11.39 -0.02
CA ALA A 54 7.82 -11.58 0.49
C ALA A 54 7.78 -11.58 2.03
N LYS A 55 8.78 -12.17 2.70
CA LYS A 55 8.93 -12.11 4.16
C LYS A 55 9.17 -10.68 4.64
N PHE A 56 10.02 -9.93 3.94
CA PHE A 56 10.31 -8.53 4.29
C PHE A 56 9.05 -7.68 4.21
N HIS A 57 8.33 -7.73 3.09
CA HIS A 57 7.09 -6.97 2.90
C HIS A 57 5.96 -7.42 3.84
N LEU A 58 5.88 -8.71 4.13
CA LEU A 58 4.92 -9.25 5.11
C LEU A 58 5.21 -8.71 6.51
N LEU A 59 6.47 -8.75 6.97
CA LEU A 59 6.88 -8.22 8.26
C LEU A 59 6.66 -6.71 8.34
N ASP A 60 7.03 -5.97 7.31
CA ASP A 60 6.89 -4.52 7.22
C ASP A 60 5.42 -4.10 7.33
N THR A 61 4.54 -4.75 6.56
CA THR A 61 3.10 -4.45 6.59
C THR A 61 2.45 -4.87 7.91
N MET A 62 2.84 -6.02 8.50
CA MET A 62 2.35 -6.42 9.81
C MET A 62 2.76 -5.42 10.89
N ALA A 63 3.99 -4.93 10.85
CA ALA A 63 4.48 -3.91 11.76
C ALA A 63 3.70 -2.59 11.59
N ALA A 64 3.42 -2.18 10.35
CA ALA A 64 2.60 -1.00 10.05
C ALA A 64 1.15 -1.15 10.57
N MET A 65 0.52 -2.34 10.42
CA MET A 65 -0.80 -2.60 11.00
C MET A 65 -0.79 -2.48 12.52
N ILE A 66 0.24 -3.02 13.18
CA ILE A 66 0.37 -2.99 14.64
C ILE A 66 0.53 -1.55 15.13
N SER A 67 1.47 -0.79 14.60
CA SER A 67 1.67 0.62 14.98
C SER A 67 0.47 1.49 14.60
N GLY A 68 -0.08 1.29 13.41
CA GLY A 68 -1.25 2.01 12.92
C GLY A 68 -2.53 1.75 13.72
N SER A 69 -2.60 0.66 14.50
CA SER A 69 -3.72 0.42 15.41
C SER A 69 -3.87 1.50 16.49
N GLU A 70 -2.79 2.22 16.80
CA GLU A 70 -2.76 3.33 17.77
C GLU A 70 -3.04 4.69 17.13
N LEU A 71 -2.99 4.80 15.81
CA LEU A 71 -3.17 6.06 15.08
C LEU A 71 -4.65 6.35 14.79
N PRO A 72 -5.03 7.62 14.55
CA PRO A 72 -6.42 8.01 14.32
C PRO A 72 -7.17 7.21 13.25
N PRO A 73 -6.58 6.88 12.07
CA PRO A 73 -7.26 6.04 11.08
C PRO A 73 -7.56 4.62 11.57
N GLY A 74 -6.58 4.00 12.26
CA GLY A 74 -6.77 2.66 12.84
C GLY A 74 -7.80 2.64 13.95
N GLN A 75 -7.79 3.65 14.82
CA GLN A 75 -8.80 3.80 15.88
C GLN A 75 -10.21 4.03 15.32
N ALA A 76 -10.33 4.81 14.23
CA ALA A 76 -11.61 5.01 13.55
C ALA A 76 -12.14 3.70 12.96
N ALA A 77 -11.27 2.92 12.30
CA ALA A 77 -11.63 1.60 11.78
C ALA A 77 -12.05 0.63 12.88
N GLN A 78 -11.32 0.57 13.98
CA GLN A 78 -11.67 -0.29 15.13
C GLN A 78 -13.03 0.07 15.73
N ARG A 79 -13.34 1.36 15.88
CA ARG A 79 -14.68 1.81 16.34
C ARG A 79 -15.76 1.33 15.39
N HIS A 80 -15.58 1.57 14.09
CA HIS A 80 -16.54 1.14 13.07
C HIS A 80 -16.83 -0.35 13.13
N ILE A 81 -15.80 -1.20 13.23
CA ILE A 81 -15.97 -2.65 13.30
C ILE A 81 -16.71 -3.05 14.58
N ARG A 82 -16.38 -2.46 15.74
CA ARG A 82 -17.10 -2.77 17.01
C ARG A 82 -18.56 -2.40 17.00
N GLU A 83 -18.90 -1.31 16.29
CA GLU A 83 -20.27 -0.78 16.27
C GLU A 83 -21.16 -1.44 15.21
N HIS A 84 -20.57 -1.87 14.08
CA HIS A 84 -21.33 -2.27 12.90
C HIS A 84 -21.04 -3.69 12.40
N SER A 85 -20.05 -4.38 12.96
CA SER A 85 -19.69 -5.74 12.58
C SER A 85 -19.95 -6.72 13.72
N GLY A 86 -20.09 -8.00 13.38
CA GLY A 86 -20.18 -9.08 14.35
C GLY A 86 -18.82 -9.73 14.63
N ASN A 87 -18.81 -10.71 15.54
CA ASN A 87 -17.68 -11.59 15.71
C ASN A 87 -17.45 -12.46 14.47
N GLY A 88 -16.20 -12.78 14.18
CA GLY A 88 -15.85 -13.60 13.03
C GLY A 88 -14.50 -14.30 13.20
N PRO A 89 -14.10 -15.11 12.23
CA PRO A 89 -12.89 -15.94 12.33
C PRO A 89 -11.59 -15.20 12.01
N ALA A 90 -11.64 -13.96 11.45
CA ALA A 90 -10.46 -13.24 10.99
C ALA A 90 -9.92 -12.27 12.04
N THR A 91 -8.61 -12.19 12.15
CA THR A 91 -7.90 -11.36 13.14
C THR A 91 -7.99 -9.88 12.78
N VAL A 92 -8.32 -9.03 13.75
CA VAL A 92 -8.08 -7.59 13.69
C VAL A 92 -6.77 -7.32 14.45
N VAL A 93 -5.74 -6.96 13.70
CA VAL A 93 -4.36 -6.81 14.18
C VAL A 93 -4.24 -5.66 15.19
N GLY A 94 -3.36 -5.80 16.19
CA GLY A 94 -3.16 -4.78 17.23
C GLY A 94 -4.33 -4.64 18.22
N THR A 95 -5.32 -5.53 18.14
CA THR A 95 -6.51 -5.54 19.03
C THR A 95 -6.71 -6.89 19.71
N ALA A 96 -7.68 -6.99 20.61
CA ALA A 96 -8.05 -8.25 21.29
C ALA A 96 -9.26 -8.94 20.64
N PHE A 97 -9.77 -8.49 19.50
CA PHE A 97 -11.00 -9.04 18.89
C PHE A 97 -10.78 -9.53 17.45
N THR A 98 -11.76 -10.28 16.97
CA THR A 98 -11.83 -10.81 15.61
C THR A 98 -13.12 -10.33 14.94
N ALA A 99 -13.18 -10.38 13.60
CA ALA A 99 -14.31 -9.94 12.81
C ALA A 99 -14.57 -10.87 11.61
N PRO A 100 -15.69 -10.73 10.88
CA PRO A 100 -15.84 -11.31 9.56
C PRO A 100 -14.68 -10.91 8.64
N PRO A 101 -14.27 -11.77 7.69
CA PRO A 101 -13.05 -11.54 6.91
C PRO A 101 -13.06 -10.24 6.10
N ILE A 102 -14.22 -9.82 5.58
CA ILE A 102 -14.38 -8.57 4.82
C ILE A 102 -14.10 -7.37 5.73
N ASP A 103 -14.63 -7.40 6.95
CA ASP A 103 -14.50 -6.31 7.93
C ASP A 103 -13.11 -6.29 8.57
N ALA A 104 -12.53 -7.46 8.85
CA ALA A 104 -11.16 -7.56 9.31
C ALA A 104 -10.17 -7.02 8.27
N ALA A 105 -10.37 -7.32 6.98
CA ALA A 105 -9.56 -6.77 5.89
C ALA A 105 -9.68 -5.25 5.80
N LEU A 106 -10.90 -4.68 5.94
CA LEU A 106 -11.11 -3.23 6.02
C LEU A 106 -10.28 -2.60 7.15
N ALA A 107 -10.42 -3.12 8.37
CA ALA A 107 -9.76 -2.54 9.53
C ALA A 107 -8.24 -2.68 9.45
N ASN A 108 -7.75 -3.86 9.09
CA ASN A 108 -6.32 -4.14 8.94
C ASN A 108 -5.70 -3.27 7.82
N GLY A 109 -6.41 -3.06 6.72
CA GLY A 109 -5.98 -2.15 5.65
C GLY A 109 -5.87 -0.70 6.15
N MET A 110 -6.91 -0.20 6.82
CA MET A 110 -6.88 1.14 7.43
C MET A 110 -5.69 1.31 8.38
N MET A 111 -5.38 0.29 9.18
CA MET A 111 -4.23 0.30 10.09
C MET A 111 -2.90 0.22 9.35
N ALA A 112 -2.82 -0.56 8.27
CA ALA A 112 -1.58 -0.70 7.49
C ALA A 112 -1.16 0.60 6.78
N HIS A 113 -2.12 1.46 6.44
CA HIS A 113 -1.87 2.78 5.85
C HIS A 113 -2.37 3.91 6.75
N ALA A 114 -2.25 3.74 8.07
CA ALA A 114 -2.64 4.79 9.02
C ALA A 114 -1.70 6.00 9.02
N ASP A 115 -0.53 5.84 8.43
CA ASP A 115 0.52 6.83 8.20
C ASP A 115 1.28 6.56 6.90
N GLU A 116 2.49 7.10 6.76
CA GLU A 116 3.35 6.94 5.58
C GLU A 116 4.40 5.81 5.75
N THR A 117 4.20 4.87 6.69
CA THR A 117 5.19 3.85 7.05
C THR A 117 5.28 2.70 6.04
N ASP A 118 4.15 2.32 5.41
CA ASP A 118 4.02 1.18 4.52
C ASP A 118 4.84 1.29 3.22
N ASP A 119 5.00 0.17 2.54
CA ASP A 119 5.76 0.02 1.31
C ASP A 119 5.24 0.87 0.14
N SER A 120 5.99 0.96 -0.96
CA SER A 120 5.54 1.67 -2.16
C SER A 120 6.15 1.11 -3.44
N HIS A 121 5.33 1.02 -4.49
CA HIS A 121 5.75 0.66 -5.83
C HIS A 121 5.75 1.89 -6.73
N ASN A 122 6.95 2.38 -7.09
CA ASN A 122 7.12 3.67 -7.75
C ASN A 122 6.52 3.73 -9.16
N GLU A 123 6.70 2.67 -9.97
CA GLU A 123 6.25 2.65 -11.36
C GLU A 123 4.73 2.65 -11.49
N SER A 124 4.02 1.96 -10.60
CA SER A 124 2.55 2.01 -10.56
C SER A 124 2.02 3.13 -9.68
N ARG A 125 2.85 3.80 -8.90
CA ARG A 125 2.45 4.77 -7.87
C ARG A 125 1.34 4.17 -6.99
N SER A 126 1.66 3.06 -6.35
CA SER A 126 0.75 2.37 -5.42
C SER A 126 1.48 1.95 -4.14
N HIS A 127 0.71 1.57 -3.15
CA HIS A 127 1.16 0.98 -1.90
C HIS A 127 0.53 -0.42 -1.80
N PRO A 128 1.17 -1.46 -2.37
CA PRO A 128 0.51 -2.76 -2.51
C PRO A 128 0.31 -3.47 -1.17
N GLY A 129 1.30 -3.42 -0.27
CA GLY A 129 1.27 -4.17 0.99
C GLY A 129 0.06 -3.89 1.84
N CYS A 130 -0.33 -2.61 1.98
CA CYS A 130 -1.42 -2.20 2.85
C CYS A 130 -2.81 -2.74 2.47
N ALA A 131 -3.00 -3.19 1.23
CA ALA A 131 -4.23 -3.84 0.79
C ALA A 131 -4.08 -5.37 0.67
N VAL A 132 -2.95 -5.82 0.14
CA VAL A 132 -2.66 -7.22 -0.19
C VAL A 132 -2.51 -8.08 1.07
N VAL A 133 -1.68 -7.64 2.03
CA VAL A 133 -1.41 -8.42 3.26
C VAL A 133 -2.66 -8.56 4.13
N PRO A 134 -3.46 -7.51 4.41
CA PRO A 134 -4.73 -7.64 5.10
C PRO A 134 -5.70 -8.62 4.44
N ALA A 135 -5.81 -8.59 3.11
CA ALA A 135 -6.68 -9.50 2.37
C ALA A 135 -6.18 -10.95 2.43
N ALA A 136 -4.87 -11.18 2.23
CA ALA A 136 -4.26 -12.49 2.32
C ALA A 136 -4.39 -13.10 3.72
N LEU A 137 -4.18 -12.27 4.77
CA LEU A 137 -4.30 -12.72 6.16
C LEU A 137 -5.74 -13.12 6.48
N ALA A 138 -6.73 -12.26 6.20
CA ALA A 138 -8.12 -12.52 6.53
C ALA A 138 -8.67 -13.75 5.79
N THR A 139 -8.38 -13.91 4.50
CA THR A 139 -8.84 -15.06 3.72
C THR A 139 -8.02 -16.32 3.97
N GLY A 140 -6.74 -16.16 4.27
CA GLY A 140 -5.86 -17.27 4.64
C GLY A 140 -6.27 -17.90 5.98
N GLU A 141 -6.65 -17.09 6.99
CA GLU A 141 -7.14 -17.60 8.27
C GLU A 141 -8.44 -18.42 8.13
N ILE A 142 -9.40 -17.96 7.33
CA ILE A 142 -10.65 -18.73 7.13
C ILE A 142 -10.43 -20.01 6.32
N SER A 143 -9.42 -20.03 5.45
CA SER A 143 -9.08 -21.18 4.61
C SER A 143 -8.09 -22.14 5.26
N GLY A 144 -7.45 -21.74 6.37
CA GLY A 144 -6.45 -22.52 7.07
C GLY A 144 -5.22 -22.84 6.21
N ILE A 145 -4.71 -21.84 5.47
CA ILE A 145 -3.51 -22.02 4.63
C ILE A 145 -2.24 -22.12 5.47
N ASP A 146 -1.22 -22.73 4.91
CA ASP A 146 0.13 -22.79 5.47
C ASP A 146 0.91 -21.50 5.22
N GLY A 147 2.10 -21.37 5.81
CA GLY A 147 2.98 -20.23 5.63
C GLY A 147 3.41 -20.02 4.18
N PRO A 148 3.87 -21.04 3.44
CA PRO A 148 4.13 -20.93 2.02
C PRO A 148 2.92 -20.45 1.21
N GLY A 149 1.72 -20.86 1.57
CA GLY A 149 0.47 -20.39 0.96
C GLY A 149 0.23 -18.91 1.17
N LEU A 150 0.56 -18.38 2.36
CA LEU A 150 0.48 -16.95 2.62
C LEU A 150 1.49 -16.16 1.77
N LEU A 151 2.75 -16.61 1.69
CA LEU A 151 3.76 -15.96 0.85
C LEU A 151 3.35 -15.94 -0.63
N ARG A 152 2.80 -17.05 -1.15
CA ARG A 152 2.29 -17.13 -2.53
C ARG A 152 1.11 -16.17 -2.77
N SER A 153 0.20 -16.08 -1.81
CA SER A 153 -0.96 -15.17 -1.89
C SER A 153 -0.50 -13.71 -1.90
N VAL A 154 0.42 -13.33 -1.02
CA VAL A 154 0.99 -11.98 -0.97
C VAL A 154 1.72 -11.67 -2.28
N THR A 155 2.63 -12.54 -2.73
CA THR A 155 3.38 -12.34 -3.98
C THR A 155 2.46 -12.14 -5.18
N LEU A 156 1.41 -12.97 -5.31
CA LEU A 156 0.42 -12.82 -6.39
C LEU A 156 -0.30 -11.48 -6.32
N GLY A 157 -0.67 -11.03 -5.11
CA GLY A 157 -1.35 -9.75 -4.93
C GLY A 157 -0.50 -8.58 -5.41
N TYR A 158 0.78 -8.56 -5.07
CA TYR A 158 1.72 -7.55 -5.57
C TYR A 158 1.82 -7.56 -7.09
N ASP A 159 1.96 -8.74 -7.69
CA ASP A 159 2.05 -8.88 -9.15
C ASP A 159 0.80 -8.34 -9.86
N ILE A 160 -0.39 -8.79 -9.46
CA ILE A 160 -1.61 -8.46 -10.20
C ILE A 160 -2.00 -7.00 -10.01
N GLY A 161 -1.98 -6.50 -8.77
CA GLY A 161 -2.39 -5.13 -8.48
C GLY A 161 -1.55 -4.09 -9.22
N THR A 162 -0.23 -4.20 -9.14
CA THR A 162 0.67 -3.25 -9.78
C THR A 162 0.61 -3.34 -11.31
N ARG A 163 0.55 -4.55 -11.90
CA ARG A 163 0.48 -4.77 -13.34
C ARG A 163 -0.78 -4.18 -13.98
N VAL A 164 -1.91 -4.18 -13.30
CA VAL A 164 -3.13 -3.51 -13.79
C VAL A 164 -2.85 -2.02 -14.00
N VAL A 165 -2.22 -1.35 -13.05
CA VAL A 165 -1.88 0.07 -13.17
C VAL A 165 -0.76 0.30 -14.20
N LEU A 166 0.22 -0.59 -14.29
CA LEU A 166 1.25 -0.51 -15.35
C LEU A 166 0.61 -0.62 -16.74
N ALA A 167 -0.37 -1.49 -16.92
CA ALA A 167 -1.14 -1.61 -18.17
C ALA A 167 -1.97 -0.34 -18.47
N MET A 168 -2.46 0.38 -17.45
CA MET A 168 -3.16 1.66 -17.62
C MET A 168 -2.22 2.82 -18.01
N GLY A 169 -0.90 2.65 -17.89
CA GLY A 169 0.09 3.67 -18.18
C GLY A 169 0.98 4.06 -16.99
N GLY A 170 0.85 3.37 -15.87
CA GLY A 170 1.71 3.51 -14.69
C GLY A 170 1.72 4.90 -14.09
N ALA A 171 2.91 5.39 -13.76
CA ALA A 171 3.10 6.71 -13.16
C ALA A 171 2.58 7.86 -14.04
N ALA A 172 2.70 7.77 -15.36
CA ALA A 172 2.19 8.79 -16.28
C ALA A 172 0.67 8.93 -16.17
N PHE A 173 -0.06 7.81 -16.17
CA PHE A 173 -1.51 7.79 -15.97
C PHE A 173 -1.91 8.46 -14.64
N SER A 174 -1.18 8.19 -13.56
CA SER A 174 -1.43 8.80 -12.24
C SER A 174 -1.28 10.32 -12.22
N TYR A 175 -0.46 10.90 -13.10
CA TYR A 175 -0.30 12.36 -13.20
C TYR A 175 -1.40 13.01 -14.05
N GLU A 176 -1.95 12.29 -15.03
CA GLU A 176 -2.94 12.80 -15.98
C GLU A 176 -4.39 12.57 -15.51
N SER A 177 -4.59 11.63 -14.59
CA SER A 177 -5.91 11.20 -14.14
C SER A 177 -6.24 11.65 -12.72
N SER A 178 -7.53 11.90 -12.46
CA SER A 178 -8.06 12.05 -11.09
C SER A 178 -8.40 10.72 -10.43
N LEU A 179 -8.23 9.59 -11.11
CA LEU A 179 -8.38 8.26 -10.52
C LEU A 179 -7.19 7.94 -9.62
N SER A 180 -7.46 7.24 -8.53
CA SER A 180 -6.43 6.81 -7.60
C SER A 180 -5.80 5.50 -8.06
N THR A 181 -4.56 5.55 -8.55
CA THR A 181 -3.79 4.34 -8.89
C THR A 181 -3.57 3.45 -7.67
N HIS A 182 -3.47 4.04 -6.48
CA HIS A 182 -3.36 3.31 -5.21
C HIS A 182 -4.57 2.39 -4.99
N SER A 183 -5.79 2.92 -5.15
CA SER A 183 -7.00 2.14 -4.93
C SER A 183 -7.23 1.09 -6.02
N ILE A 184 -6.92 1.39 -7.27
CA ILE A 184 -7.04 0.41 -8.37
C ILE A 184 -6.07 -0.75 -8.14
N ALA A 185 -4.78 -0.46 -7.94
CA ALA A 185 -3.77 -1.49 -7.65
C ALA A 185 -4.13 -2.29 -6.38
N GLY A 186 -4.52 -1.59 -5.32
CA GLY A 186 -4.88 -2.23 -4.05
C GLY A 186 -6.07 -3.18 -4.19
N THR A 187 -7.13 -2.79 -4.94
CA THR A 187 -8.32 -3.63 -5.11
C THR A 187 -8.01 -4.90 -5.91
N PHE A 188 -7.30 -4.78 -7.04
CA PHE A 188 -6.91 -5.94 -7.84
C PHE A 188 -5.89 -6.82 -7.11
N GLY A 189 -4.94 -6.22 -6.39
CA GLY A 189 -3.96 -6.95 -5.60
C GLY A 189 -4.59 -7.73 -4.46
N ALA A 190 -5.48 -7.09 -3.69
CA ALA A 190 -6.22 -7.74 -2.61
C ALA A 190 -7.12 -8.89 -3.12
N ALA A 191 -7.79 -8.69 -4.26
CA ALA A 191 -8.62 -9.71 -4.88
C ALA A 191 -7.80 -10.93 -5.33
N ALA A 192 -6.63 -10.70 -5.95
CA ALA A 192 -5.74 -11.76 -6.37
C ALA A 192 -5.19 -12.55 -5.17
N ALA A 193 -4.73 -11.85 -4.12
CA ALA A 193 -4.25 -12.48 -2.89
C ALA A 193 -5.34 -13.31 -2.20
N ALA A 194 -6.53 -12.75 -2.03
CA ALA A 194 -7.68 -13.43 -1.46
C ALA A 194 -8.08 -14.68 -2.26
N SER A 195 -8.13 -14.56 -3.58
CA SER A 195 -8.49 -15.66 -4.49
C SER A 195 -7.49 -16.82 -4.44
N CYS A 196 -6.19 -16.50 -4.33
CA CYS A 196 -5.15 -17.50 -4.13
C CYS A 196 -5.33 -18.25 -2.81
N ALA A 197 -5.58 -17.51 -1.72
CA ALA A 197 -5.77 -18.08 -0.38
C ALA A 197 -7.00 -19.00 -0.31
N VAL A 198 -8.13 -18.63 -0.92
CA VAL A 198 -9.35 -19.47 -0.94
C VAL A 198 -9.32 -20.53 -2.04
N GLY A 199 -8.33 -20.53 -2.93
CA GLY A 199 -8.07 -21.61 -3.89
C GLY A 199 -9.01 -21.67 -5.08
N LEU A 200 -9.30 -20.54 -5.71
CA LEU A 200 -10.18 -20.46 -6.87
C LEU A 200 -9.53 -21.06 -8.13
N ASP A 201 -10.35 -21.66 -8.98
CA ASP A 201 -9.93 -22.22 -10.27
C ASP A 201 -9.77 -21.15 -11.37
N ILE A 202 -9.29 -21.55 -12.56
CA ILE A 202 -9.01 -20.64 -13.69
C ILE A 202 -10.26 -19.85 -14.10
N ARG A 203 -11.45 -20.49 -14.14
CA ARG A 203 -12.68 -19.81 -14.52
C ARG A 203 -13.14 -18.83 -13.44
N GLN A 204 -13.05 -19.25 -12.21
CA GLN A 204 -13.36 -18.42 -11.05
C GLN A 204 -12.41 -17.19 -10.96
N MET A 205 -11.12 -17.33 -11.31
CA MET A 205 -10.20 -16.20 -11.39
C MET A 205 -10.66 -15.13 -12.39
N ARG A 206 -11.24 -15.52 -13.54
CA ARG A 206 -11.83 -14.56 -14.49
C ARG A 206 -12.99 -13.79 -13.88
N TRP A 207 -13.89 -14.47 -13.18
CA TRP A 207 -15.05 -13.85 -12.53
C TRP A 207 -14.63 -12.94 -11.36
N VAL A 208 -13.57 -13.30 -10.63
CA VAL A 208 -13.00 -12.39 -9.62
C VAL A 208 -12.48 -11.11 -10.27
N LEU A 209 -11.77 -11.20 -11.39
CA LEU A 209 -11.29 -10.00 -12.11
C LEU A 209 -12.46 -9.10 -12.53
N ASP A 210 -13.59 -9.66 -12.95
CA ASP A 210 -14.81 -8.91 -13.26
C ASP A 210 -15.36 -8.20 -12.01
N TYR A 211 -15.68 -8.93 -10.94
CA TYR A 211 -16.18 -8.30 -9.71
C TYR A 211 -15.21 -7.30 -9.11
N THR A 212 -13.92 -7.50 -9.29
CA THR A 212 -12.88 -6.55 -8.86
C THR A 212 -12.95 -5.27 -9.68
N ALA A 213 -13.07 -5.38 -11.01
CA ALA A 213 -13.20 -4.24 -11.91
C ALA A 213 -14.43 -3.39 -11.57
N GLN A 214 -15.59 -4.03 -11.30
CA GLN A 214 -16.82 -3.34 -10.90
C GLN A 214 -16.68 -2.57 -9.58
N GLN A 215 -15.78 -3.00 -8.69
CA GLN A 215 -15.54 -2.36 -7.40
C GLN A 215 -14.31 -1.45 -7.39
N SER A 216 -13.54 -1.40 -8.49
CA SER A 216 -12.35 -0.57 -8.61
C SER A 216 -12.73 0.88 -8.78
N SER A 217 -12.54 1.67 -7.74
CA SER A 217 -12.85 3.09 -7.73
C SER A 217 -11.82 3.84 -6.87
N GLY A 218 -12.08 5.10 -6.63
CA GLY A 218 -11.25 5.96 -5.81
C GLY A 218 -10.68 7.13 -6.62
N PHE A 219 -10.69 8.30 -5.98
CA PHE A 219 -10.25 9.56 -6.58
C PHE A 219 -9.12 10.16 -5.77
N THR A 220 -8.34 11.02 -6.41
CA THR A 220 -7.23 11.71 -5.76
C THR A 220 -7.67 12.85 -4.82
N ALA A 221 -8.97 12.91 -4.45
CA ALA A 221 -9.51 13.85 -3.46
C ALA A 221 -8.82 13.75 -2.10
N TRP A 222 -8.35 12.55 -1.73
CA TRP A 222 -7.56 12.28 -0.53
C TRP A 222 -6.30 13.16 -0.38
N ARG A 223 -5.83 13.82 -1.45
CA ARG A 223 -4.73 14.80 -1.38
C ARG A 223 -5.07 16.00 -0.50
N ARG A 224 -6.35 16.21 -0.20
CA ARG A 224 -6.87 17.27 0.66
C ARG A 224 -7.25 16.78 2.06
N ASP A 225 -7.05 15.48 2.33
CA ASP A 225 -7.25 14.90 3.66
C ASP A 225 -6.23 15.51 4.64
N THR A 226 -6.74 15.92 5.81
CA THR A 226 -5.96 16.58 6.87
C THR A 226 -5.62 15.64 8.02
N ASP A 227 -6.34 14.52 8.12
CA ASP A 227 -6.26 13.60 9.25
C ASP A 227 -5.82 12.19 8.86
N HIS A 228 -5.45 11.99 7.60
CA HIS A 228 -5.02 10.73 7.00
C HIS A 228 -6.10 9.62 7.02
N ILE A 229 -7.34 9.91 7.46
CA ILE A 229 -8.41 8.90 7.59
C ILE A 229 -9.00 8.52 6.22
N GLU A 230 -9.35 9.53 5.39
CA GLU A 230 -9.84 9.27 4.03
C GLU A 230 -8.77 8.58 3.18
N LYS A 231 -7.52 9.02 3.30
CA LYS A 231 -6.40 8.45 2.57
C LYS A 231 -6.20 6.98 2.92
N ALA A 232 -6.17 6.64 4.22
CA ALA A 232 -6.07 5.26 4.68
C ALA A 232 -7.23 4.38 4.18
N PHE A 233 -8.44 4.92 4.13
CA PHE A 233 -9.60 4.23 3.57
C PHE A 233 -9.43 3.98 2.07
N VAL A 234 -9.10 5.01 1.28
CA VAL A 234 -9.00 4.93 -0.19
C VAL A 234 -7.84 4.04 -0.63
N PHE A 235 -6.69 4.11 0.05
CA PHE A 235 -5.51 3.33 -0.33
C PHE A 235 -5.63 1.86 0.08
N ALA A 236 -6.14 1.59 1.27
CA ALA A 236 -6.00 0.31 1.90
C ALA A 236 -7.32 -0.31 2.40
N GLY A 237 -8.07 0.36 3.27
CA GLY A 237 -9.25 -0.25 3.89
C GLY A 237 -10.33 -0.64 2.88
N MET A 238 -10.71 0.29 2.01
CA MET A 238 -11.69 0.05 0.94
C MET A 238 -11.19 -1.04 -0.01
N THR A 239 -9.93 -0.99 -0.38
CA THR A 239 -9.35 -1.87 -1.39
C THR A 239 -9.20 -3.29 -0.89
N ALA A 240 -8.73 -3.49 0.34
CA ALA A 240 -8.66 -4.80 0.98
C ALA A 240 -10.06 -5.42 1.12
N ARG A 241 -11.04 -4.64 1.63
CA ARG A 241 -12.45 -5.05 1.73
C ARG A 241 -13.02 -5.49 0.38
N ASN A 242 -12.85 -4.65 -0.66
CA ASN A 242 -13.42 -4.91 -1.98
C ASN A 242 -12.79 -6.15 -2.63
N GLY A 243 -11.47 -6.34 -2.49
CA GLY A 243 -10.78 -7.53 -3.00
C GLY A 243 -11.24 -8.80 -2.31
N VAL A 244 -11.35 -8.80 -0.98
CA VAL A 244 -11.89 -9.94 -0.22
C VAL A 244 -13.34 -10.20 -0.60
N THR A 245 -14.15 -9.16 -0.77
CA THR A 245 -15.54 -9.29 -1.21
C THR A 245 -15.62 -9.99 -2.57
N ALA A 246 -14.84 -9.55 -3.56
CA ALA A 246 -14.84 -10.17 -4.90
C ALA A 246 -14.50 -11.67 -4.84
N ALA A 247 -13.46 -12.04 -4.09
CA ALA A 247 -13.05 -13.44 -3.94
C ALA A 247 -14.13 -14.30 -3.26
N LEU A 248 -14.74 -13.81 -2.17
CA LEU A 248 -15.74 -14.56 -1.41
C LEU A 248 -17.10 -14.67 -2.14
N LEU A 249 -17.50 -13.67 -2.93
CA LEU A 249 -18.68 -13.77 -3.80
C LEU A 249 -18.53 -14.95 -4.78
N VAL A 250 -17.38 -15.02 -5.46
CA VAL A 250 -17.11 -16.09 -6.43
C VAL A 250 -16.95 -17.44 -5.73
N GLN A 251 -16.28 -17.50 -4.59
CA GLN A 251 -16.18 -18.71 -3.76
C GLN A 251 -17.58 -19.24 -3.36
N SER A 252 -18.53 -18.34 -3.12
CA SER A 252 -19.93 -18.65 -2.78
C SER A 252 -20.79 -19.06 -3.98
N GLY A 253 -20.20 -19.17 -5.19
CA GLY A 253 -20.88 -19.65 -6.39
C GLY A 253 -21.43 -18.56 -7.31
N TRP A 254 -21.05 -17.29 -7.10
CA TRP A 254 -21.39 -16.22 -8.03
C TRP A 254 -20.56 -16.37 -9.30
N ASN A 255 -21.21 -16.26 -10.46
CA ASN A 255 -20.57 -16.19 -11.77
C ASN A 255 -20.49 -14.73 -12.23
N GLY A 256 -19.62 -14.46 -13.20
CA GLY A 256 -19.40 -13.13 -13.77
C GLY A 256 -19.07 -13.20 -15.26
N VAL A 257 -18.62 -12.08 -15.80
CA VAL A 257 -18.13 -11.98 -17.16
C VAL A 257 -16.77 -12.67 -17.29
N ASP A 258 -16.61 -13.48 -18.34
CA ASP A 258 -15.37 -14.26 -18.52
C ASP A 258 -14.17 -13.43 -19.01
N ASP A 259 -14.39 -12.20 -19.52
CA ASP A 259 -13.32 -11.30 -19.97
C ASP A 259 -13.67 -9.83 -19.74
N ILE A 260 -13.04 -9.22 -18.73
CA ILE A 260 -13.23 -7.81 -18.39
C ILE A 260 -12.19 -6.89 -19.03
N PHE A 261 -11.10 -7.43 -19.60
CA PHE A 261 -10.00 -6.64 -20.16
C PHE A 261 -10.07 -6.45 -21.66
N SER A 262 -10.93 -7.22 -22.38
CA SER A 262 -11.11 -7.09 -23.82
C SER A 262 -12.58 -7.18 -24.23
N GLY A 263 -12.85 -6.89 -25.51
CA GLY A 263 -14.22 -6.82 -26.04
C GLY A 263 -14.91 -5.48 -25.77
N PRO A 264 -16.23 -5.38 -26.04
CA PRO A 264 -16.99 -4.17 -25.75
C PRO A 264 -17.14 -3.95 -24.23
N ASP A 265 -17.31 -2.69 -23.82
CA ASP A 265 -17.60 -2.28 -22.42
C ASP A 265 -16.60 -2.84 -21.40
N ASN A 266 -15.32 -2.92 -21.77
CA ASN A 266 -14.25 -3.44 -20.93
C ASN A 266 -13.67 -2.40 -19.98
N PHE A 267 -12.94 -2.87 -18.97
CA PHE A 267 -12.31 -2.05 -17.92
C PHE A 267 -11.38 -0.96 -18.49
N PHE A 268 -10.49 -1.32 -19.43
CA PHE A 268 -9.56 -0.35 -19.99
C PHE A 268 -10.25 0.72 -20.82
N GLY A 269 -11.28 0.35 -21.59
CA GLY A 269 -12.08 1.30 -22.35
C GLY A 269 -12.75 2.35 -21.46
N ALA A 270 -13.18 1.96 -20.26
CA ALA A 270 -13.82 2.85 -19.30
C ALA A 270 -12.80 3.73 -18.53
N TYR A 271 -11.66 3.19 -18.11
CA TYR A 271 -10.74 3.85 -17.18
C TYR A 271 -9.49 4.42 -17.85
N ALA A 272 -8.94 3.74 -18.85
CA ALA A 272 -7.66 4.11 -19.46
C ALA A 272 -7.67 3.77 -20.97
N PRO A 273 -8.31 4.58 -21.83
CA PRO A 273 -8.44 4.29 -23.27
C PRO A 273 -7.12 4.12 -24.03
N LYS A 274 -5.99 4.57 -23.43
CA LYS A 274 -4.63 4.39 -23.96
C LYS A 274 -3.88 3.23 -23.30
N ALA A 275 -4.58 2.33 -22.61
CA ALA A 275 -3.96 1.20 -21.92
C ALA A 275 -3.20 0.27 -22.88
N GLN A 276 -2.24 -0.46 -22.31
CA GLN A 276 -1.43 -1.49 -22.94
C GLN A 276 -1.70 -2.83 -22.22
N PRO A 277 -2.79 -3.55 -22.56
CA PRO A 277 -3.21 -4.74 -21.82
C PRO A 277 -2.16 -5.85 -21.76
N GLU A 278 -1.26 -5.93 -22.76
CA GLU A 278 -0.15 -6.88 -22.81
C GLU A 278 0.82 -6.76 -21.63
N LYS A 279 0.93 -5.59 -20.99
CA LYS A 279 1.73 -5.40 -19.79
C LYS A 279 1.23 -6.22 -18.58
N LEU A 280 -0.06 -6.59 -18.57
CA LEU A 280 -0.59 -7.49 -17.55
C LEU A 280 0.12 -8.85 -17.53
N ILE A 281 0.54 -9.33 -18.67
CA ILE A 281 1.11 -10.67 -18.84
C ILE A 281 2.61 -10.65 -19.17
N GLU A 282 3.24 -9.47 -19.23
CA GLU A 282 4.66 -9.34 -19.53
C GLU A 282 5.52 -10.03 -18.48
N LYS A 283 6.31 -11.03 -18.87
CA LYS A 283 7.23 -11.78 -17.98
C LYS A 283 6.56 -12.32 -16.70
N LEU A 284 5.32 -12.82 -16.81
CA LEU A 284 4.64 -13.49 -15.70
C LEU A 284 5.44 -14.72 -15.23
N GLY A 285 5.75 -14.78 -13.94
CA GLY A 285 6.55 -15.87 -13.34
C GLY A 285 8.06 -15.76 -13.55
N GLU A 286 8.54 -14.69 -14.19
CA GLU A 286 9.95 -14.33 -14.34
C GLU A 286 10.28 -13.03 -13.60
N ARG A 287 9.43 -12.00 -13.73
CA ARG A 287 9.51 -10.75 -13.00
C ARG A 287 8.39 -10.68 -11.97
N TYR A 288 8.77 -10.55 -10.73
CA TYR A 288 7.86 -10.42 -9.59
C TYR A 288 7.87 -8.98 -9.07
N GLU A 289 6.71 -8.33 -9.04
CA GLU A 289 6.61 -6.91 -8.69
C GLU A 289 6.90 -6.65 -7.19
N ILE A 290 6.83 -7.66 -6.35
CA ILE A 290 7.24 -7.55 -4.95
C ILE A 290 8.73 -7.23 -4.83
N THR A 291 9.58 -7.71 -5.75
CA THR A 291 11.02 -7.38 -5.78
C THR A 291 11.29 -5.98 -6.35
N GLN A 292 10.29 -5.33 -6.94
CA GLN A 292 10.34 -3.98 -7.47
C GLN A 292 9.67 -2.95 -6.55
N THR A 293 9.26 -3.38 -5.35
CA THR A 293 8.56 -2.56 -4.36
C THR A 293 9.54 -2.11 -3.28
N ASP A 294 9.45 -0.83 -2.90
CA ASP A 294 10.33 -0.22 -1.91
C ASP A 294 9.82 -0.49 -0.49
N ILE A 295 10.70 -0.87 0.43
CA ILE A 295 10.45 -0.80 1.88
C ILE A 295 11.06 0.50 2.39
N LYS A 296 10.26 1.44 2.88
CA LYS A 296 10.75 2.71 3.41
C LYS A 296 11.60 2.49 4.66
N LYS A 297 12.82 3.02 4.67
CA LYS A 297 13.71 2.95 5.84
C LYS A 297 13.15 3.79 6.99
N TRP A 298 12.70 4.99 6.70
CA TRP A 298 12.15 5.94 7.66
C TRP A 298 10.62 5.90 7.64
N THR A 299 10.00 6.04 8.79
CA THR A 299 8.53 6.04 8.95
C THR A 299 7.91 7.38 8.54
N VAL A 300 8.22 7.83 7.34
CA VAL A 300 7.83 9.13 6.77
C VAL A 300 7.51 9.02 5.28
N GLY A 301 6.87 10.03 4.74
CA GLY A 301 6.53 10.09 3.31
C GLY A 301 7.72 9.86 2.38
N SER A 302 7.49 9.13 1.28
CA SER A 302 8.53 8.78 0.31
C SER A 302 9.42 9.95 -0.15
N PRO A 303 8.93 11.19 -0.31
CA PRO A 303 9.79 12.32 -0.67
C PRO A 303 10.83 12.72 0.36
N ILE A 304 10.66 12.31 1.63
CA ILE A 304 11.56 12.68 2.74
C ILE A 304 12.65 11.63 2.94
N GLN A 305 12.49 10.42 2.43
CA GLN A 305 13.44 9.31 2.59
C GLN A 305 14.86 9.70 2.16
N GLY A 306 15.02 10.17 0.91
CA GLY A 306 16.32 10.55 0.36
C GLY A 306 17.01 11.68 1.12
N PRO A 307 16.33 12.78 1.50
CA PRO A 307 16.89 13.81 2.37
C PRO A 307 17.43 13.29 3.70
N LEU A 308 16.73 12.35 4.36
CA LEU A 308 17.20 11.76 5.61
C LEU A 308 18.42 10.84 5.39
N ASP A 309 18.40 10.02 4.33
CA ASP A 309 19.56 9.21 3.93
C ASP A 309 20.80 10.07 3.68
N ALA A 310 20.62 11.22 2.99
CA ALA A 310 21.71 12.14 2.70
C ALA A 310 22.32 12.72 3.98
N ILE A 311 21.48 13.14 4.94
CA ILE A 311 21.96 13.68 6.23
C ILE A 311 22.67 12.61 7.04
N GLU A 312 22.15 11.39 7.08
CA GLU A 312 22.80 10.24 7.72
C GLU A 312 24.18 9.97 7.10
N ALA A 313 24.27 9.95 5.78
CA ALA A 313 25.53 9.75 5.05
C ALA A 313 26.56 10.87 5.30
N ILE A 314 26.12 12.13 5.30
CA ILE A 314 26.97 13.28 5.63
C ILE A 314 27.55 13.12 7.05
N ARG A 315 26.66 12.79 8.03
CA ARG A 315 27.06 12.64 9.44
C ARG A 315 28.01 11.47 9.66
N SER A 316 27.84 10.37 8.91
CA SER A 316 28.75 9.23 8.98
C SER A 316 30.15 9.58 8.49
N LYS A 317 30.25 10.44 7.47
CA LYS A 317 31.54 10.92 6.91
C LYS A 317 32.18 12.01 7.80
N LYS A 318 31.40 12.93 8.29
CA LYS A 318 31.83 14.04 9.17
C LYS A 318 30.76 14.31 10.22
N PRO A 319 30.94 13.83 11.46
CA PRO A 319 30.02 14.09 12.56
C PRO A 319 29.91 15.59 12.88
N PHE A 320 28.71 16.06 13.18
CA PHE A 320 28.40 17.40 13.65
C PHE A 320 27.16 17.39 14.55
N ASP A 321 26.99 18.42 15.37
CA ASP A 321 25.80 18.63 16.19
C ASP A 321 24.86 19.68 15.56
N ALA A 322 23.58 19.63 15.92
CA ALA A 322 22.54 20.52 15.36
C ALA A 322 22.86 22.02 15.54
N ASP A 323 23.52 22.39 16.64
CA ASP A 323 23.89 23.80 16.92
C ASP A 323 25.00 24.30 16.01
N GLN A 324 25.82 23.42 15.45
CA GLN A 324 26.87 23.78 14.48
C GLN A 324 26.30 24.07 13.09
N VAL A 325 25.06 23.64 12.80
CA VAL A 325 24.43 23.86 11.50
C VAL A 325 23.99 25.32 11.37
N LYS A 326 24.44 25.99 10.32
CA LYS A 326 24.01 27.34 9.91
C LYS A 326 22.83 27.27 8.95
N LYS A 327 22.89 26.40 7.94
CA LYS A 327 21.89 26.26 6.89
C LYS A 327 21.85 24.83 6.33
N VAL A 328 20.65 24.34 6.01
CA VAL A 328 20.44 23.13 5.23
C VAL A 328 19.69 23.48 3.95
N THR A 329 20.18 23.07 2.79
CA THR A 329 19.47 23.18 1.53
C THR A 329 19.15 21.79 1.03
N VAL A 330 17.85 21.51 0.82
CA VAL A 330 17.35 20.25 0.26
C VAL A 330 16.81 20.53 -1.15
N ARG A 331 17.32 19.81 -2.14
CA ARG A 331 16.87 19.92 -3.54
C ARG A 331 16.02 18.70 -3.90
N LEU A 332 14.80 18.93 -4.36
CA LEU A 332 13.86 17.91 -4.85
C LEU A 332 13.22 18.34 -6.15
N ALA A 333 12.76 17.36 -6.95
CA ALA A 333 11.91 17.65 -8.11
C ALA A 333 10.66 18.45 -7.68
N PRO A 334 10.17 19.44 -8.47
CA PRO A 334 9.06 20.32 -8.06
C PRO A 334 7.80 19.59 -7.62
N SER A 335 7.38 18.55 -8.36
CA SER A 335 6.20 17.75 -8.02
C SER A 335 6.35 16.97 -6.71
N VAL A 336 7.57 16.58 -6.36
CA VAL A 336 7.93 15.88 -5.12
C VAL A 336 7.98 16.85 -3.95
N ALA A 337 8.64 18.01 -4.13
CA ALA A 337 8.74 19.07 -3.14
C ALA A 337 7.35 19.58 -2.68
N ASN A 338 6.42 19.77 -3.61
CA ASN A 338 5.06 20.26 -3.30
C ASN A 338 4.27 19.35 -2.35
N VAL A 339 4.62 18.07 -2.25
CA VAL A 339 3.95 17.12 -1.34
C VAL A 339 4.33 17.36 0.11
N VAL A 340 5.58 17.79 0.37
CA VAL A 340 6.19 17.78 1.72
C VAL A 340 6.59 19.16 2.25
N ASP A 341 6.34 20.23 1.48
CA ASP A 341 6.77 21.58 1.83
C ASP A 341 5.91 22.16 2.97
N ASN A 342 6.51 22.34 4.13
CA ASN A 342 5.93 22.97 5.33
C ASN A 342 4.52 22.47 5.70
N ARG A 343 4.32 21.16 5.65
CA ARG A 343 3.02 20.53 6.00
C ARG A 343 2.77 20.60 7.51
N ASP A 344 1.48 20.53 7.89
CA ASP A 344 1.03 20.49 9.29
C ASP A 344 0.96 19.07 9.89
N ILE A 345 1.26 18.06 9.07
CA ILE A 345 1.35 16.66 9.47
C ILE A 345 2.84 16.31 9.58
N PRO A 346 3.32 15.79 10.72
CA PRO A 346 4.76 15.61 11.00
C PRO A 346 5.49 14.75 9.97
N ASP A 347 5.00 13.54 9.70
CA ASP A 347 5.62 12.52 8.84
C ASP A 347 5.69 12.89 7.35
N ILE A 348 4.95 13.92 6.92
CA ILE A 348 5.03 14.49 5.57
C ILE A 348 5.54 15.95 5.55
N CYS A 349 6.10 16.45 6.65
CA CYS A 349 6.71 17.77 6.73
C CYS A 349 8.23 17.66 6.62
N LEU A 350 8.81 17.96 5.45
CA LEU A 350 10.26 17.86 5.22
C LEU A 350 11.05 18.66 6.22
N GLN A 351 10.70 19.94 6.45
CA GLN A 351 11.47 20.84 7.29
C GLN A 351 11.48 20.37 8.77
N TYR A 352 10.36 19.79 9.22
CA TYR A 352 10.28 19.21 10.56
C TYR A 352 11.13 17.93 10.66
N MET A 353 11.00 17.00 9.71
CA MET A 353 11.76 15.74 9.75
C MET A 353 13.26 15.96 9.64
N VAL A 354 13.70 16.92 8.82
CA VAL A 354 15.11 17.34 8.77
C VAL A 354 15.57 17.93 10.11
N ALA A 355 14.75 18.77 10.75
CA ALA A 355 15.09 19.31 12.07
C ALA A 355 15.22 18.20 13.13
N VAL A 356 14.29 17.23 13.14
CA VAL A 356 14.38 16.05 14.02
C VAL A 356 15.65 15.26 13.75
N MET A 357 15.97 14.97 12.49
CA MET A 357 17.19 14.24 12.10
C MET A 357 18.47 14.95 12.53
N LEU A 358 18.49 16.28 12.54
CA LEU A 358 19.64 17.05 13.03
C LEU A 358 19.79 16.94 14.56
N ILE A 359 18.68 16.97 15.31
CA ILE A 359 18.65 16.96 16.78
C ILE A 359 18.89 15.55 17.32
N ASP A 360 18.05 14.58 16.86
CA ASP A 360 18.03 13.22 17.41
C ASP A 360 19.05 12.30 16.75
N LYS A 361 19.63 12.73 15.62
CA LYS A 361 20.57 11.94 14.79
C LYS A 361 19.90 10.72 14.13
N THR A 362 18.59 10.61 14.22
CA THR A 362 17.72 9.59 13.63
C THR A 362 16.29 10.13 13.54
N VAL A 363 15.39 9.35 12.93
CA VAL A 363 13.95 9.60 12.95
C VAL A 363 13.26 8.33 13.42
N SER A 364 12.63 8.38 14.61
CA SER A 364 11.82 7.29 15.15
C SER A 364 10.35 7.44 14.75
N PHE A 365 9.59 6.33 14.84
CA PHE A 365 8.13 6.35 14.67
C PHE A 365 7.45 7.37 15.58
N GLN A 366 7.85 7.43 16.86
CA GLN A 366 7.31 8.42 17.80
C GLN A 366 7.54 9.86 17.32
N ALA A 367 8.76 10.20 16.90
CA ALA A 367 9.07 11.54 16.41
C ALA A 367 8.30 11.91 15.14
N ALA A 368 8.06 10.93 14.25
CA ALA A 368 7.28 11.12 13.02
C ALA A 368 5.78 11.38 13.28
N HIS A 369 5.28 11.11 14.49
CA HIS A 369 3.86 11.29 14.86
C HIS A 369 3.65 12.32 15.98
N ASP A 370 4.72 12.95 16.48
CA ASP A 370 4.64 13.96 17.55
C ASP A 370 4.29 15.36 16.99
N LYS A 371 3.00 15.62 16.84
CA LYS A 371 2.50 16.93 16.38
C LYS A 371 2.82 18.06 17.36
N ALA A 372 2.86 17.77 18.66
CA ALA A 372 3.18 18.76 19.67
C ALA A 372 4.64 19.22 19.54
N ARG A 373 5.54 18.29 19.26
CA ARG A 373 6.97 18.56 19.05
C ARG A 373 7.26 19.48 17.86
N MET A 374 6.36 19.57 16.89
CA MET A 374 6.52 20.54 15.79
C MET A 374 6.55 21.99 16.25
N GLN A 375 6.08 22.27 17.47
CA GLN A 375 6.08 23.61 18.11
C GLN A 375 7.22 23.78 19.13
N ASP A 376 8.04 22.78 19.36
CA ASP A 376 9.19 22.87 20.23
C ASP A 376 10.17 23.93 19.77
N ALA A 377 10.65 24.77 20.69
CA ALA A 377 11.58 25.87 20.39
C ALA A 377 12.90 25.37 19.75
N ALA A 378 13.43 24.23 20.21
CA ALA A 378 14.63 23.62 19.63
C ALA A 378 14.38 23.14 18.19
N VAL A 379 13.23 22.53 17.94
CA VAL A 379 12.82 22.07 16.61
C VAL A 379 12.58 23.26 15.68
N LEU A 380 11.83 24.27 16.11
CA LEU A 380 11.57 25.48 15.33
C LEU A 380 12.86 26.19 14.94
N LYS A 381 13.84 26.27 15.86
CA LYS A 381 15.18 26.84 15.59
C LYS A 381 15.90 26.11 14.46
N GLN A 382 15.84 24.77 14.42
CA GLN A 382 16.46 23.99 13.34
C GLN A 382 15.63 24.04 12.06
N ARG A 383 14.31 23.94 12.15
CA ARG A 383 13.37 24.03 11.01
C ARG A 383 13.58 25.32 10.22
N ALA A 384 13.82 26.44 10.90
CA ALA A 384 14.08 27.74 10.28
C ALA A 384 15.36 27.78 9.40
N LYS A 385 16.29 26.84 9.59
CA LYS A 385 17.52 26.72 8.80
C LYS A 385 17.33 25.89 7.52
N VAL A 386 16.21 25.18 7.37
CA VAL A 386 15.94 24.25 6.28
C VAL A 386 15.31 24.99 5.09
N ASN A 387 16.02 25.01 3.97
CA ASN A 387 15.56 25.60 2.73
C ASN A 387 15.29 24.50 1.68
N LEU A 388 14.03 24.37 1.26
CA LEU A 388 13.62 23.45 0.21
C LEU A 388 13.69 24.15 -1.16
N VAL A 389 14.49 23.59 -2.07
CA VAL A 389 14.67 24.09 -3.44
C VAL A 389 14.01 23.11 -4.43
N ARG A 390 13.19 23.66 -5.30
CA ARG A 390 12.61 22.95 -6.43
C ARG A 390 13.64 22.92 -7.57
N ASP A 391 14.03 21.70 -7.96
CA ASP A 391 15.11 21.47 -8.93
C ASP A 391 14.56 20.75 -10.18
N ASP A 392 14.51 21.45 -11.31
CA ASP A 392 13.98 20.93 -12.57
C ASP A 392 14.88 19.87 -13.21
N GLU A 393 16.19 19.83 -12.88
CA GLU A 393 17.08 18.77 -13.36
C GLU A 393 16.74 17.45 -12.67
N LEU A 394 16.38 17.49 -11.38
CA LEU A 394 15.90 16.30 -10.67
C LEU A 394 14.52 15.83 -11.18
N ALA A 395 13.71 16.72 -11.74
CA ALA A 395 12.44 16.34 -12.34
C ALA A 395 12.59 15.43 -13.57
N LYS A 396 13.68 15.56 -14.31
CA LYS A 396 13.99 14.73 -15.50
C LYS A 396 14.32 13.28 -15.14
N LEU A 397 14.62 13.03 -13.87
CA LEU A 397 15.02 11.72 -13.36
C LEU A 397 13.86 10.90 -12.76
N LEU A 398 12.66 11.49 -12.71
CA LEU A 398 11.48 10.76 -12.22
C LEU A 398 11.17 9.54 -13.13
N PRO A 399 10.76 8.40 -12.56
CA PRO A 399 10.27 8.21 -11.19
C PRO A 399 11.36 8.03 -10.13
N ALA A 400 12.65 7.99 -10.46
CA ALA A 400 13.73 7.98 -9.47
C ALA A 400 13.66 9.28 -8.64
N ARG A 401 13.53 9.12 -7.32
CA ARG A 401 13.41 10.26 -6.39
C ARG A 401 14.79 10.68 -5.88
N GLU A 402 15.66 11.12 -6.81
CA GLU A 402 16.96 11.62 -6.42
C GLU A 402 16.84 12.92 -5.62
N THR A 403 17.76 13.11 -4.69
CA THR A 403 17.86 14.32 -3.88
C THR A 403 19.31 14.76 -3.71
N VAL A 404 19.50 16.06 -3.47
CA VAL A 404 20.77 16.63 -3.04
C VAL A 404 20.53 17.39 -1.73
N VAL A 405 21.37 17.13 -0.73
CA VAL A 405 21.39 17.88 0.52
C VAL A 405 22.74 18.56 0.69
N GLU A 406 22.69 19.87 0.98
CA GLU A 406 23.85 20.70 1.27
C GLU A 406 23.71 21.26 2.70
N ILE A 407 24.76 21.12 3.51
CA ILE A 407 24.80 21.63 4.89
C ILE A 407 25.97 22.59 5.02
N GLU A 408 25.69 23.83 5.43
CA GLU A 408 26.67 24.83 5.82
C GLU A 408 26.76 24.86 7.33
N LEU A 409 27.97 24.69 7.88
CA LEU A 409 28.25 24.83 9.31
C LEU A 409 28.66 26.27 9.68
N ASN A 410 28.56 26.62 10.95
CA ASN A 410 28.88 27.94 11.46
C ASN A 410 30.37 28.33 11.28
N ASP A 411 31.27 27.34 11.16
CA ASP A 411 32.69 27.53 10.87
C ASP A 411 33.00 27.73 9.37
N GLY A 412 31.96 27.77 8.54
CA GLY A 412 32.11 27.90 7.08
C GLY A 412 32.35 26.59 6.34
N THR A 413 32.33 25.44 7.04
CA THR A 413 32.42 24.13 6.36
C THR A 413 31.18 23.87 5.52
N HIS A 414 31.37 23.44 4.29
CA HIS A 414 30.31 22.98 3.39
C HIS A 414 30.36 21.47 3.21
N LEU A 415 29.24 20.81 3.46
CA LEU A 415 29.04 19.38 3.32
C LEU A 415 27.92 19.13 2.31
N SER A 416 28.05 18.13 1.46
CA SER A 416 27.04 17.81 0.47
C SER A 416 26.95 16.31 0.24
N GLU A 417 25.73 15.83 -0.02
CA GLU A 417 25.48 14.45 -0.41
C GLU A 417 24.39 14.42 -1.48
N ARG A 418 24.58 13.56 -2.49
CA ARG A 418 23.57 13.23 -3.50
C ARG A 418 23.15 11.79 -3.32
N VAL A 419 21.87 11.58 -3.09
CA VAL A 419 21.26 10.25 -3.03
C VAL A 419 20.62 9.95 -4.38
N SER A 420 21.26 9.09 -5.16
CA SER A 420 20.74 8.63 -6.46
C SER A 420 19.88 7.37 -6.35
N ALA A 421 19.99 6.63 -5.25
CA ALA A 421 19.18 5.46 -4.92
C ALA A 421 18.86 5.49 -3.43
N VAL A 422 17.62 5.81 -3.13
CA VAL A 422 17.08 5.88 -1.75
C VAL A 422 17.17 4.49 -1.09
N ARG A 423 17.53 4.45 0.20
CA ARG A 423 17.60 3.20 0.97
C ARG A 423 16.22 2.55 1.06
N GLY A 424 16.16 1.25 0.79
CA GLY A 424 14.94 0.46 0.75
C GLY A 424 14.32 0.32 -0.64
N THR A 425 14.87 1.00 -1.66
CA THR A 425 14.47 0.78 -3.06
C THR A 425 15.17 -0.45 -3.66
N PRO A 426 14.68 -1.05 -4.77
CA PRO A 426 15.34 -2.17 -5.43
C PRO A 426 16.79 -1.87 -5.85
N ARG A 427 17.14 -0.61 -6.10
CA ARG A 427 18.51 -0.18 -6.44
C ARG A 427 19.43 -0.03 -5.22
N ASN A 428 18.87 0.01 -4.01
CA ASN A 428 19.58 0.12 -2.73
C ASN A 428 18.75 -0.53 -1.62
N PRO A 429 18.54 -1.87 -1.67
CA PRO A 429 17.61 -2.58 -0.81
C PRO A 429 18.09 -2.60 0.65
N MET A 430 17.16 -2.54 1.58
CA MET A 430 17.43 -2.82 2.99
C MET A 430 17.84 -4.29 3.17
N ASN A 431 18.76 -4.53 4.07
CA ASN A 431 19.08 -5.88 4.50
C ASN A 431 18.10 -6.35 5.60
N ARG A 432 18.20 -7.63 5.96
CA ARG A 432 17.33 -8.25 6.96
C ARG A 432 17.36 -7.51 8.32
N ASP A 433 18.54 -7.13 8.80
CA ASP A 433 18.67 -6.47 10.11
C ASP A 433 18.02 -5.08 10.11
N GLU A 434 18.08 -4.34 9.01
CA GLU A 434 17.41 -3.05 8.87
C GLU A 434 15.89 -3.19 8.84
N VAL A 435 15.36 -4.19 8.13
CA VAL A 435 13.91 -4.48 8.12
C VAL A 435 13.43 -4.89 9.51
N ILE A 436 14.20 -5.74 10.21
CA ILE A 436 13.92 -6.14 11.59
C ILE A 436 13.98 -4.93 12.53
N GLY A 437 14.97 -4.06 12.35
CA GLY A 437 15.13 -2.83 13.14
C GLY A 437 13.90 -1.92 13.01
N LYS A 438 13.43 -1.67 11.78
CA LYS A 438 12.20 -0.93 11.52
C LYS A 438 10.99 -1.60 12.14
N ALA A 439 10.79 -2.89 11.92
CA ALA A 439 9.66 -3.62 12.48
C ALA A 439 9.63 -3.56 14.01
N ARG A 440 10.78 -3.63 14.67
CA ARG A 440 10.87 -3.49 16.13
C ARG A 440 10.47 -2.08 16.62
N ASP A 441 10.89 -1.03 15.93
CA ASP A 441 10.49 0.35 16.28
C ASP A 441 8.96 0.52 16.23
N LEU A 442 8.28 -0.16 15.31
CA LEU A 442 6.84 -0.12 15.13
C LEU A 442 6.08 -1.04 16.10
N ILE A 443 6.58 -2.25 16.36
CA ILE A 443 5.85 -3.28 17.12
C ILE A 443 6.04 -3.13 18.62
N VAL A 444 7.25 -2.82 19.08
CA VAL A 444 7.60 -2.81 20.53
C VAL A 444 6.73 -1.88 21.37
N PRO A 445 6.40 -0.66 20.90
CA PRO A 445 5.53 0.24 21.68
C PRO A 445 4.11 -0.31 21.91
N VAL A 446 3.62 -1.20 21.04
CA VAL A 446 2.23 -1.70 21.07
C VAL A 446 2.12 -3.08 21.72
N LEU A 447 3.01 -4.01 21.36
CA LEU A 447 2.93 -5.43 21.77
C LEU A 447 4.10 -5.88 22.65
N GLY A 448 5.07 -5.01 22.91
CA GLY A 448 6.24 -5.30 23.73
C GLY A 448 7.35 -6.07 22.98
N ARG A 449 8.55 -6.07 23.58
CA ARG A 449 9.78 -6.60 22.97
C ARG A 449 9.72 -8.10 22.67
N ASP A 450 9.18 -8.90 23.62
CA ASP A 450 9.17 -10.37 23.46
C ASP A 450 8.24 -10.79 22.30
N THR A 451 7.08 -10.14 22.17
CA THR A 451 6.15 -10.40 21.06
C THR A 451 6.74 -9.94 19.74
N ALA A 452 7.40 -8.78 19.70
CA ALA A 452 8.10 -8.30 18.50
C ALA A 452 9.17 -9.29 18.03
N THR A 453 9.97 -9.84 18.94
CA THR A 453 10.99 -10.83 18.62
C THR A 453 10.36 -12.10 18.07
N ARG A 454 9.37 -12.67 18.78
CA ARG A 454 8.68 -13.90 18.35
C ARG A 454 7.99 -13.74 16.99
N LEU A 455 7.32 -12.61 16.75
CA LEU A 455 6.69 -12.34 15.45
C LEU A 455 7.73 -12.28 14.34
N THR A 456 8.82 -11.57 14.56
CA THR A 456 9.94 -11.46 13.60
C THR A 456 10.51 -12.84 13.26
N ASP A 457 10.84 -13.64 14.28
CA ASP A 457 11.41 -14.98 14.09
C ASP A 457 10.42 -15.90 13.35
N THR A 458 9.12 -15.82 13.71
CA THR A 458 8.08 -16.61 13.05
C THR A 458 7.90 -16.23 11.58
N ILE A 459 7.99 -14.95 11.23
CA ILE A 459 7.90 -14.52 9.81
C ILE A 459 9.11 -14.99 9.02
N PHE A 460 10.31 -14.97 9.59
CA PHE A 460 11.50 -15.50 8.89
C PHE A 460 11.54 -17.01 8.78
N ASP A 461 10.81 -17.73 9.63
CA ASP A 461 10.63 -19.20 9.56
C ASP A 461 9.22 -19.60 9.06
N ILE A 462 8.54 -18.71 8.35
CA ILE A 462 7.12 -18.87 8.01
C ILE A 462 6.85 -20.12 7.16
N GLU A 463 7.81 -20.60 6.40
CA GLU A 463 7.68 -21.84 5.61
C GLU A 463 7.47 -23.08 6.48
N SER A 464 7.85 -23.04 7.74
CA SER A 464 7.61 -24.12 8.70
C SER A 464 6.16 -24.15 9.24
N LEU A 465 5.41 -23.05 9.05
CA LEU A 465 4.03 -22.97 9.55
C LEU A 465 3.07 -23.79 8.70
N THR A 466 2.42 -24.75 9.35
CA THR A 466 1.36 -25.56 8.74
C THR A 466 -0.02 -24.86 8.78
N ASP A 467 -0.16 -23.80 9.56
CA ASP A 467 -1.41 -23.04 9.73
C ASP A 467 -1.09 -21.60 10.16
N ILE A 468 -1.44 -20.62 9.34
CA ILE A 468 -1.16 -19.20 9.61
C ILE A 468 -1.96 -18.62 10.79
N ARG A 469 -3.01 -19.31 11.28
CA ARG A 469 -3.76 -18.88 12.46
C ARG A 469 -2.91 -18.78 13.72
N ILE A 470 -1.75 -19.41 13.73
CA ILE A 470 -0.73 -19.25 14.78
C ILE A 470 -0.29 -17.80 14.93
N LEU A 471 -0.22 -17.02 13.82
CA LEU A 471 0.16 -15.61 13.82
C LEU A 471 -0.76 -14.74 14.67
N ARG A 472 -2.04 -15.13 14.82
CA ARG A 472 -3.02 -14.38 15.63
C ARG A 472 -2.50 -14.02 17.01
N ARG A 473 -1.89 -14.98 17.72
CA ARG A 473 -1.36 -14.77 19.07
C ARG A 473 -0.18 -13.84 19.14
N LEU A 474 0.46 -13.57 17.99
CA LEU A 474 1.63 -12.70 17.87
C LEU A 474 1.27 -11.29 17.42
N VAL A 475 0.07 -11.07 16.88
CA VAL A 475 -0.37 -9.79 16.35
C VAL A 475 -1.56 -9.19 17.11
N GLN A 476 -2.09 -9.89 18.11
CA GLN A 476 -3.17 -9.39 18.98
C GLN A 476 -2.62 -8.97 20.35
N ARG A 477 -3.34 -8.05 20.98
CA ARG A 477 -3.14 -7.71 22.40
C ARG A 477 -3.73 -8.82 23.27
N GLY A 478 -3.02 -9.15 24.33
CA GLY A 478 -3.50 -10.10 25.35
C GLY A 478 -4.62 -9.52 26.19
#